data_17978d577e00d69864d36602c37a7e2d
#
_entry.id   17978d577e00d69864d36602c37a7e2d
#
_cell.length_a   1.000
_cell.length_b   1.000
_cell.length_c   1.000
_cell.angle_alpha   90.00
_cell.angle_beta   90.00
_cell.angle_gamma   90.00
#
_symmetry.space_group_name_H-M   'P 1'
#
loop_
_entity.id
_entity.type
_entity.pdbx_description
1 polymer ?
#
loop_
_entity_poly.entity_id
_entity_poly.type
_entity_poly.pdbx_seq_one_letter_code
_entity_poly.pdbx_strand_id
1 'polypeptide(L)'
;MCIRDSFMETYQKDQFAEAGIDKEFVQDNQSRSTRGVLRGLHFQKNHTQGKLVRVTKGEVYDVAVDCRPHSATFGKWVGVTLSEDNKKMFYIPEGFAHGFLVLSDVAEFCYKCTDVYDPTSEGGIPYDDPTVNVQWPDCGCEHKTSAKDKLHEPFAAQKFEYFEKW
;
A
#
# COMPACT_ATOMS: atom_id res chain seq x y z
N MET A 1 9.29 16.80 -34.01
CA MET A 1 7.97 16.16 -33.78
C MET A 1 8.15 15.06 -32.72
N CYS A 2 7.57 15.22 -31.54
CA CYS A 2 7.60 14.15 -30.54
C CYS A 2 6.59 13.07 -30.97
N ILE A 3 7.09 11.90 -31.33
CA ILE A 3 6.26 10.72 -31.61
C ILE A 3 6.10 9.98 -30.27
N ARG A 4 5.11 10.39 -29.46
CA ARG A 4 4.77 9.73 -28.20
C ARG A 4 3.26 9.60 -28.10
N ASP A 5 2.79 8.37 -27.92
CA ASP A 5 1.37 8.10 -27.67
C ASP A 5 0.97 8.53 -26.26
N SER A 6 1.90 8.43 -25.29
CA SER A 6 1.73 8.97 -23.93
C SER A 6 3.08 9.31 -23.31
N PHE A 7 3.08 10.32 -22.45
CA PHE A 7 4.20 10.68 -21.59
C PHE A 7 3.67 11.22 -20.26
N MET A 8 4.26 10.75 -19.18
CA MET A 8 3.92 11.19 -17.84
C MET A 8 5.19 11.23 -16.98
N GLU A 9 5.48 12.38 -16.38
CA GLU A 9 6.43 12.47 -15.28
C GLU A 9 5.78 11.84 -14.04
N THR A 10 6.37 10.76 -13.55
CA THR A 10 5.78 9.98 -12.47
C THR A 10 6.31 10.35 -11.09
N TYR A 11 7.42 11.06 -11.03
CA TYR A 11 8.00 11.59 -9.79
C TYR A 11 8.99 12.71 -10.09
N GLN A 12 8.85 13.78 -9.35
CA GLN A 12 9.83 14.86 -9.30
C GLN A 12 9.85 15.39 -7.87
N LYS A 13 11.04 15.37 -7.23
CA LYS A 13 11.19 15.58 -5.79
C LYS A 13 10.56 16.89 -5.30
N ASP A 14 10.87 18.01 -5.98
CA ASP A 14 10.43 19.32 -5.54
C ASP A 14 8.91 19.50 -5.68
N GLN A 15 8.31 18.97 -6.75
CA GLN A 15 6.86 19.00 -6.95
C GLN A 15 6.11 18.17 -5.89
N PHE A 16 6.65 17.01 -5.50
CA PHE A 16 6.07 16.20 -4.44
C PHE A 16 6.25 16.83 -3.06
N ALA A 17 7.39 17.50 -2.81
CA ALA A 17 7.62 18.28 -1.58
C ALA A 17 6.63 19.44 -1.48
N GLU A 18 6.40 20.19 -2.56
CA GLU A 18 5.37 21.24 -2.63
C GLU A 18 3.96 20.71 -2.37
N ALA A 19 3.68 19.46 -2.79
CA ALA A 19 2.42 18.77 -2.51
C ALA A 19 2.33 18.16 -1.09
N GLY A 20 3.34 18.37 -0.24
CA GLY A 20 3.39 17.89 1.14
C GLY A 20 4.05 16.52 1.33
N ILE A 21 4.66 15.95 0.29
CA ILE A 21 5.41 14.69 0.36
C ILE A 21 6.91 15.00 0.25
N ASP A 22 7.45 15.61 1.29
CA ASP A 22 8.89 15.91 1.39
C ASP A 22 9.63 14.72 2.02
N LYS A 23 9.80 13.67 1.22
CA LYS A 23 10.46 12.42 1.60
C LYS A 23 11.52 12.02 0.59
N GLU A 24 12.59 11.42 1.09
CA GLU A 24 13.55 10.73 0.24
C GLU A 24 13.10 9.29 -0.01
N PHE A 25 13.04 8.89 -1.27
CA PHE A 25 12.72 7.52 -1.65
C PHE A 25 14.02 6.79 -2.03
N VAL A 26 14.30 5.71 -1.32
CA VAL A 26 15.58 4.97 -1.41
C VAL A 26 15.45 3.60 -2.06
N GLN A 27 14.23 3.14 -2.31
CA GLN A 27 13.97 1.83 -2.92
C GLN A 27 12.78 1.92 -3.88
N ASP A 28 12.90 1.29 -5.05
CA ASP A 28 11.83 1.10 -6.03
C ASP A 28 11.51 -0.38 -6.19
N ASN A 29 10.23 -0.70 -6.26
CA ASN A 29 9.74 -2.07 -6.42
C ASN A 29 8.69 -2.14 -7.53
N GLN A 30 8.65 -3.28 -8.22
CA GLN A 30 7.59 -3.63 -9.16
C GLN A 30 7.14 -5.06 -8.92
N SER A 31 5.84 -5.28 -8.92
CA SER A 31 5.24 -6.62 -8.84
C SER A 31 4.19 -6.80 -9.92
N ARG A 32 3.98 -8.06 -10.34
CA ARG A 32 2.93 -8.46 -11.26
C ARG A 32 2.07 -9.52 -10.59
N SER A 33 0.75 -9.33 -10.62
CA SER A 33 -0.21 -10.23 -9.97
C SER A 33 -1.45 -10.41 -10.84
N THR A 34 -2.16 -11.51 -10.64
CA THR A 34 -3.39 -11.84 -11.37
C THR A 34 -4.63 -11.50 -10.55
N ARG A 35 -5.80 -11.47 -11.19
CA ARG A 35 -7.11 -11.20 -10.58
C ARG A 35 -7.31 -11.98 -9.28
N GLY A 36 -7.83 -11.31 -8.27
CA GLY A 36 -8.13 -11.86 -6.96
C GLY A 36 -6.92 -12.01 -6.03
N VAL A 37 -5.68 -11.75 -6.50
CA VAL A 37 -4.54 -11.70 -5.58
C VAL A 37 -4.72 -10.52 -4.64
N LEU A 38 -4.77 -10.83 -3.35
CA LEU A 38 -4.81 -9.88 -2.25
C LEU A 38 -3.50 -10.00 -1.47
N ARG A 39 -2.78 -8.90 -1.34
CA ARG A 39 -1.54 -8.79 -0.57
C ARG A 39 -1.73 -7.78 0.55
N GLY A 40 -1.37 -8.14 1.75
CA GLY A 40 -1.45 -7.23 2.89
C GLY A 40 -2.27 -7.80 4.04
N LEU A 41 -2.53 -7.00 5.05
CA LEU A 41 -2.08 -5.61 5.22
C LEU A 41 -0.70 -5.60 5.90
N HIS A 42 0.32 -5.08 5.25
CA HIS A 42 1.71 -5.20 5.70
C HIS A 42 2.30 -3.86 6.18
N PHE A 43 3.21 -3.95 7.14
CA PHE A 43 4.07 -2.85 7.59
C PHE A 43 5.44 -3.38 8.01
N GLN A 44 6.40 -2.49 8.27
CA GLN A 44 7.65 -2.82 8.97
C GLN A 44 7.68 -2.14 10.33
N LYS A 45 8.05 -2.89 11.38
CA LYS A 45 8.14 -2.41 12.77
C LYS A 45 9.32 -1.47 12.95
N ASN A 46 10.51 -1.91 12.47
CA ASN A 46 11.69 -1.08 12.29
C ASN A 46 11.83 -0.79 10.79
N HIS A 47 12.64 0.17 10.38
CA HIS A 47 12.74 0.58 8.98
C HIS A 47 11.36 0.85 8.37
N THR A 48 10.53 1.57 9.13
CA THR A 48 9.15 1.88 8.74
C THR A 48 9.11 2.64 7.43
N GLN A 49 8.39 2.09 6.45
CA GLN A 49 8.37 2.61 5.10
C GLN A 49 7.13 3.46 4.83
N GLY A 50 7.33 4.72 4.41
CA GLY A 50 6.36 5.44 3.60
C GLY A 50 6.39 4.90 2.16
N LYS A 51 5.27 4.83 1.48
CA LYS A 51 5.17 4.26 0.13
C LYS A 51 4.43 5.19 -0.81
N LEU A 52 4.99 5.43 -1.98
CA LEU A 52 4.30 6.09 -3.09
C LEU A 52 4.00 5.04 -4.16
N VAL A 53 2.73 4.71 -4.31
CA VAL A 53 2.29 3.58 -5.14
C VAL A 53 1.52 4.03 -6.38
N ARG A 54 1.60 3.25 -7.45
CA ARG A 54 0.86 3.42 -8.70
C ARG A 54 0.70 2.11 -9.45
N VAL A 55 -0.26 2.06 -10.37
CA VAL A 55 -0.48 0.94 -11.28
C VAL A 55 -0.06 1.36 -12.70
N THR A 56 0.77 0.55 -13.34
CA THR A 56 1.25 0.76 -14.71
C THR A 56 0.51 -0.08 -15.73
N LYS A 57 -0.17 -1.15 -15.27
CA LYS A 57 -1.04 -2.01 -16.07
C LYS A 57 -2.16 -2.57 -15.20
N GLY A 58 -3.37 -2.59 -15.76
CA GLY A 58 -4.56 -3.10 -15.08
C GLY A 58 -5.07 -2.21 -13.96
N GLU A 59 -5.70 -2.82 -12.96
CA GLU A 59 -6.41 -2.11 -11.89
C GLU A 59 -6.29 -2.86 -10.57
N VAL A 60 -6.13 -2.10 -9.48
CA VAL A 60 -6.17 -2.61 -8.10
C VAL A 60 -7.05 -1.71 -7.22
N TYR A 61 -7.58 -2.28 -6.15
CA TYR A 61 -8.08 -1.52 -5.00
C TYR A 61 -7.00 -1.52 -3.93
N ASP A 62 -6.47 -0.35 -3.62
CA ASP A 62 -5.35 -0.13 -2.71
C ASP A 62 -5.85 0.41 -1.38
N VAL A 63 -5.37 -0.12 -0.26
CA VAL A 63 -5.86 0.20 1.09
C VAL A 63 -4.71 0.54 2.02
N ALA A 64 -4.87 1.64 2.75
CA ALA A 64 -4.00 2.04 3.85
C ALA A 64 -4.78 2.12 5.16
N VAL A 65 -4.26 1.51 6.23
CA VAL A 65 -4.83 1.49 7.58
C VAL A 65 -3.92 2.25 8.52
N ASP A 66 -4.43 3.23 9.24
CA ASP A 66 -3.66 3.97 10.24
C ASP A 66 -3.39 3.10 11.48
N CYS A 67 -2.11 2.79 11.72
CA CYS A 67 -1.65 2.00 12.86
C CYS A 67 -0.91 2.85 13.92
N ARG A 68 -0.94 4.18 13.82
CA ARG A 68 -0.27 5.09 14.77
C ARG A 68 -1.13 5.25 16.03
N PRO A 69 -0.66 4.82 17.22
CA PRO A 69 -1.51 4.72 18.44
C PRO A 69 -2.14 6.03 18.91
N HIS A 70 -1.47 7.16 18.64
CA HIS A 70 -1.93 8.49 19.08
C HIS A 70 -2.64 9.28 17.98
N SER A 71 -2.85 8.67 16.81
CA SER A 71 -3.56 9.31 15.71
C SER A 71 -5.07 9.39 15.96
N ALA A 72 -5.69 10.50 15.60
CA ALA A 72 -7.14 10.65 15.60
C ALA A 72 -7.86 9.67 14.64
N THR A 73 -7.10 9.08 13.71
CA THR A 73 -7.58 8.09 12.73
C THR A 73 -7.07 6.68 13.00
N PHE A 74 -6.54 6.41 14.20
CA PHE A 74 -6.08 5.06 14.57
C PHE A 74 -7.14 4.00 14.30
N GLY A 75 -6.77 2.94 13.59
CA GLY A 75 -7.64 1.85 13.16
C GLY A 75 -8.59 2.21 12.01
N LYS A 76 -8.59 3.45 11.52
CA LYS A 76 -9.34 3.83 10.32
C LYS A 76 -8.55 3.50 9.06
N TRP A 77 -9.27 3.27 7.98
CA TRP A 77 -8.68 2.96 6.69
C TRP A 77 -9.23 3.84 5.57
N VAL A 78 -8.46 3.94 4.52
CA VAL A 78 -8.86 4.57 3.25
C VAL A 78 -8.53 3.61 2.12
N GLY A 79 -9.43 3.51 1.14
CA GLY A 79 -9.25 2.69 -0.05
C GLY A 79 -9.38 3.52 -1.32
N VAL A 80 -8.53 3.27 -2.30
CA VAL A 80 -8.46 3.99 -3.57
C VAL A 80 -8.29 3.00 -4.72
N THR A 81 -9.11 3.15 -5.77
CA THR A 81 -8.86 2.44 -7.03
C THR A 81 -7.73 3.11 -7.80
N LEU A 82 -6.69 2.34 -8.10
CA LEU A 82 -5.54 2.74 -8.93
C LEU A 82 -5.53 1.92 -10.21
N SER A 83 -5.37 2.59 -11.37
CA SER A 83 -5.34 1.89 -12.66
C SER A 83 -4.41 2.56 -13.67
N GLU A 84 -4.07 1.81 -14.71
CA GLU A 84 -3.36 2.34 -15.88
C GLU A 84 -4.14 3.47 -16.58
N ASP A 85 -5.47 3.52 -16.47
CA ASP A 85 -6.31 4.52 -17.08
C ASP A 85 -6.42 5.79 -16.24
N ASN A 86 -6.69 5.65 -14.91
CA ASN A 86 -6.90 6.81 -14.05
C ASN A 86 -5.58 7.50 -13.64
N LYS A 87 -4.45 6.82 -13.79
CA LYS A 87 -3.09 7.34 -13.52
C LYS A 87 -2.88 7.89 -12.12
N LYS A 88 -3.78 7.55 -11.18
CA LYS A 88 -3.66 7.98 -9.79
C LYS A 88 -2.43 7.38 -9.12
N MET A 89 -1.86 8.14 -8.21
CA MET A 89 -0.87 7.70 -7.25
C MET A 89 -1.43 7.83 -5.85
N PHE A 90 -1.01 6.95 -4.95
CA PHE A 90 -1.40 6.99 -3.56
C PHE A 90 -0.17 7.02 -2.67
N TYR A 91 -0.09 8.00 -1.78
CA TYR A 91 0.96 8.06 -0.78
C TYR A 91 0.45 7.50 0.54
N ILE A 92 1.15 6.50 1.04
CA ILE A 92 0.89 5.84 2.32
C ILE A 92 2.04 6.24 3.25
N PRO A 93 1.78 7.06 4.30
CA PRO A 93 2.81 7.49 5.25
C PRO A 93 3.37 6.34 6.07
N GLU A 94 4.50 6.58 6.72
CA GLU A 94 5.03 5.71 7.76
C GLU A 94 4.00 5.54 8.90
N GLY A 95 3.94 4.36 9.48
CA GLY A 95 2.97 4.03 10.54
C GLY A 95 1.61 3.54 10.03
N PHE A 96 1.48 3.33 8.71
CA PHE A 96 0.31 2.71 8.11
C PHE A 96 0.59 1.25 7.71
N ALA A 97 -0.41 0.39 7.87
CA ALA A 97 -0.45 -0.92 7.20
C ALA A 97 -1.02 -0.73 5.79
N HIS A 98 -0.48 -1.48 4.83
CA HIS A 98 -0.78 -1.32 3.42
C HIS A 98 -1.08 -2.66 2.75
N GLY A 99 -2.05 -2.67 1.86
CA GLY A 99 -2.38 -3.83 1.03
C GLY A 99 -3.22 -3.47 -0.19
N PHE A 100 -3.34 -4.41 -1.12
CA PHE A 100 -4.15 -4.20 -2.31
C PHE A 100 -4.79 -5.49 -2.82
N LEU A 101 -5.92 -5.34 -3.50
CA LEU A 101 -6.65 -6.39 -4.22
C LEU A 101 -6.59 -6.12 -5.73
N VAL A 102 -6.20 -7.12 -6.51
CA VAL A 102 -6.17 -7.04 -7.98
C VAL A 102 -7.57 -7.24 -8.56
N LEU A 103 -8.07 -6.23 -9.28
CA LEU A 103 -9.41 -6.22 -9.88
C LEU A 103 -9.41 -6.62 -11.36
N SER A 104 -8.33 -6.36 -12.10
CA SER A 104 -8.14 -6.74 -13.50
C SER A 104 -7.54 -8.13 -13.66
N ASP A 105 -7.54 -8.70 -14.87
CA ASP A 105 -6.94 -10.03 -15.11
C ASP A 105 -5.46 -10.09 -14.71
N VAL A 106 -4.75 -8.98 -14.93
CA VAL A 106 -3.35 -8.78 -14.54
C VAL A 106 -3.18 -7.33 -14.09
N ALA A 107 -2.44 -7.11 -13.01
CA ALA A 107 -1.98 -5.78 -12.62
C ALA A 107 -0.46 -5.76 -12.45
N GLU A 108 0.18 -4.66 -12.90
CA GLU A 108 1.56 -4.33 -12.58
C GLU A 108 1.57 -3.13 -11.63
N PHE A 109 2.10 -3.38 -10.44
CA PHE A 109 2.08 -2.47 -9.30
C PHE A 109 3.50 -2.01 -8.98
N CYS A 110 3.72 -0.70 -9.04
CA CYS A 110 5.01 -0.06 -8.80
C CYS A 110 4.93 0.81 -7.56
N TYR A 111 5.97 0.80 -6.74
CA TYR A 111 6.02 1.66 -5.55
C TYR A 111 7.43 2.03 -5.13
N LYS A 112 7.57 3.28 -4.69
CA LYS A 112 8.78 3.82 -4.04
C LYS A 112 8.62 3.70 -2.54
N CYS A 113 9.74 3.44 -1.83
CA CYS A 113 9.78 3.35 -0.38
C CYS A 113 10.77 4.35 0.22
N THR A 114 10.42 4.92 1.38
CA THR A 114 11.27 5.87 2.11
C THR A 114 12.36 5.19 2.94
N ASP A 115 12.30 3.85 3.09
CA ASP A 115 13.34 3.04 3.75
C ASP A 115 13.48 1.69 3.03
N VAL A 116 14.55 0.96 3.33
CA VAL A 116 14.83 -0.34 2.71
C VAL A 116 13.98 -1.46 3.30
N TYR A 117 13.79 -2.52 2.50
CA TYR A 117 13.09 -3.71 2.97
C TYR A 117 13.95 -4.50 3.99
N ASP A 118 13.35 -4.75 5.15
CA ASP A 118 13.92 -5.61 6.21
C ASP A 118 12.95 -6.77 6.50
N PRO A 119 13.23 -7.99 6.04
CA PRO A 119 12.36 -9.15 6.26
C PRO A 119 12.22 -9.55 7.73
N THR A 120 13.16 -9.13 8.60
CA THR A 120 13.12 -9.43 10.05
C THR A 120 12.18 -8.50 10.79
N SER A 121 11.80 -7.40 10.17
CA SER A 121 10.98 -6.31 10.71
C SER A 121 9.52 -6.35 10.23
N GLU A 122 9.17 -7.31 9.38
CA GLU A 122 7.81 -7.42 8.85
C GLU A 122 6.77 -7.65 9.95
N GLY A 123 5.64 -7.00 9.77
CA GLY A 123 4.41 -7.21 10.50
C GLY A 123 3.22 -7.02 9.59
N GLY A 124 2.04 -7.31 10.10
CA GLY A 124 0.81 -7.15 9.33
C GLY A 124 -0.43 -7.31 10.18
N ILE A 125 -1.56 -7.07 9.53
CA ILE A 125 -2.91 -7.25 10.05
C ILE A 125 -3.63 -8.19 9.08
N PRO A 126 -4.49 -9.11 9.53
CA PRO A 126 -5.34 -9.89 8.62
C PRO A 126 -6.16 -8.96 7.70
N TYR A 127 -6.24 -9.29 6.42
CA TYR A 127 -7.00 -8.47 5.46
C TYR A 127 -8.50 -8.40 5.77
N ASP A 128 -9.01 -9.41 6.49
CA ASP A 128 -10.40 -9.58 6.94
C ASP A 128 -10.57 -9.28 8.44
N ASP A 129 -9.64 -8.54 9.05
CA ASP A 129 -9.69 -8.19 10.46
C ASP A 129 -11.02 -7.51 10.83
N PRO A 130 -11.77 -8.04 11.80
CA PRO A 130 -13.11 -7.53 12.13
C PRO A 130 -13.09 -6.16 12.82
N THR A 131 -11.97 -5.75 13.42
CA THR A 131 -11.82 -4.44 14.08
C THR A 131 -11.62 -3.35 13.04
N VAL A 132 -10.73 -3.59 12.08
CA VAL A 132 -10.45 -2.67 10.96
C VAL A 132 -11.58 -2.70 9.94
N ASN A 133 -12.12 -3.89 9.65
CA ASN A 133 -13.28 -4.13 8.80
C ASN A 133 -13.18 -3.46 7.41
N VAL A 134 -12.08 -3.72 6.71
CA VAL A 134 -11.89 -3.20 5.35
C VAL A 134 -12.97 -3.75 4.42
N GLN A 135 -13.63 -2.86 3.69
CA GLN A 135 -14.64 -3.23 2.69
C GLN A 135 -13.96 -3.45 1.33
N TRP A 136 -13.49 -4.67 1.10
CA TRP A 136 -12.89 -5.05 -0.19
C TRP A 136 -13.98 -5.16 -1.27
N PRO A 137 -13.77 -4.58 -2.46
CA PRO A 137 -14.72 -4.74 -3.57
C PRO A 137 -14.75 -6.19 -4.07
N ASP A 138 -15.86 -6.57 -4.69
CA ASP A 138 -15.96 -7.85 -5.39
C ASP A 138 -15.05 -7.84 -6.63
N CYS A 139 -14.13 -8.78 -6.70
CA CYS A 139 -13.24 -8.97 -7.86
C CYS A 139 -13.76 -10.05 -8.84
N GLY A 140 -14.95 -10.59 -8.58
CA GLY A 140 -15.56 -11.66 -9.37
C GLY A 140 -14.92 -13.06 -9.18
N CYS A 141 -14.09 -13.24 -8.14
CA CYS A 141 -13.46 -14.52 -7.81
C CYS A 141 -13.05 -14.56 -6.32
N GLU A 142 -12.68 -15.72 -5.84
CA GLU A 142 -12.16 -15.90 -4.49
C GLU A 142 -10.81 -15.19 -4.31
N HIS A 143 -10.61 -14.57 -3.16
CA HIS A 143 -9.36 -13.88 -2.83
C HIS A 143 -8.21 -14.88 -2.66
N LYS A 144 -7.08 -14.61 -3.30
CA LYS A 144 -5.85 -15.39 -3.25
C LYS A 144 -4.85 -14.71 -2.36
N THR A 145 -4.71 -15.16 -1.13
CA THR A 145 -3.76 -14.62 -0.15
C THR A 145 -2.59 -15.56 0.06
N SER A 146 -1.43 -15.04 0.49
CA SER A 146 -0.31 -15.89 0.89
C SER A 146 -0.62 -16.61 2.21
N ALA A 147 0.05 -17.74 2.46
CA ALA A 147 -0.04 -18.42 3.75
C ALA A 147 0.44 -17.54 4.91
N LYS A 148 1.41 -16.69 4.65
CA LYS A 148 2.00 -15.74 5.62
C LYS A 148 0.99 -14.68 6.04
N ASP A 149 0.19 -14.14 5.11
CA ASP A 149 -0.80 -13.09 5.38
C ASP A 149 -1.94 -13.58 6.29
N LYS A 150 -2.16 -14.91 6.31
CA LYS A 150 -3.17 -15.55 7.19
C LYS A 150 -2.71 -15.74 8.64
N LEU A 151 -1.42 -15.52 8.91
CA LEU A 151 -0.81 -15.77 10.24
C LEU A 151 -0.60 -14.48 11.06
N HIS A 152 -1.02 -13.34 10.53
CA HIS A 152 -0.91 -12.07 11.25
C HIS A 152 -1.83 -12.05 12.48
N GLU A 153 -1.36 -11.42 13.55
CA GLU A 153 -2.18 -11.17 14.73
C GLU A 153 -3.30 -10.16 14.43
N PRO A 154 -4.51 -10.36 14.97
CA PRO A 154 -5.59 -9.38 14.85
C PRO A 154 -5.19 -7.99 15.32
N PHE A 155 -5.74 -6.95 14.70
CA PHE A 155 -5.46 -5.56 15.03
C PHE A 155 -5.62 -5.27 16.53
N ALA A 156 -6.72 -5.72 17.14
CA ALA A 156 -7.01 -5.50 18.55
C ALA A 156 -6.03 -6.18 19.52
N ALA A 157 -5.25 -7.18 19.07
CA ALA A 157 -4.23 -7.85 19.88
C ALA A 157 -2.86 -7.17 19.82
N GLN A 158 -2.65 -6.27 18.88
CA GLN A 158 -1.38 -5.57 18.65
C GLN A 158 -1.34 -4.23 19.40
N LYS A 159 -0.17 -3.84 19.91
CA LYS A 159 0.00 -2.57 20.64
C LYS A 159 0.51 -1.42 19.77
N PHE A 160 1.18 -1.71 18.65
CA PHE A 160 1.76 -0.73 17.72
C PHE A 160 2.75 0.27 18.34
N GLU A 161 3.39 -0.06 19.46
CA GLU A 161 4.35 0.79 20.18
C GLU A 161 5.50 1.29 19.29
N TYR A 162 5.87 0.51 18.27
CA TYR A 162 6.89 0.88 17.27
C TYR A 162 6.47 2.04 16.35
N PHE A 163 5.19 2.44 16.38
CA PHE A 163 4.66 3.58 15.62
C PHE A 163 4.35 4.83 16.46
N GLU A 164 4.70 4.84 17.74
CA GLU A 164 4.44 5.99 18.63
C GLU A 164 5.09 7.30 18.18
N LYS A 165 6.19 7.23 17.43
CA LYS A 165 6.92 8.40 16.92
C LYS A 165 6.32 9.02 15.65
N TRP A 166 5.34 8.38 15.04
CA TRP A 166 4.69 8.82 13.78
C TRP A 166 3.29 9.43 14.06
#